data_b669c81601a5d9f769f8ac8ca13a20c7
#
_entry.id   b669c81601a5d9f769f8ac8ca13a20c7
#
_cell.length_a   1.000
_cell.length_b   1.000
_cell.length_c   1.000
_cell.angle_alpha   90.00
_cell.angle_beta   90.00
_cell.angle_gamma   90.00
#
_symmetry.space_group_name_H-M   'P 1'
#
loop_
_entity.id
_entity.type
_entity.pdbx_description
1 polymer ?
#
loop_
_entity_poly.entity_id
_entity_poly.type
_entity_poly.pdbx_seq_one_letter_code
_entity_poly.pdbx_strand_id
1 'polypeptide(L)' 'MRELDVLLSRYLESHYEASSEQDKAAFRQLLTLSDPELVGYLLAGERPDDDAIARLVARIRGDNTD' A
#
# COMPACT_ATOMS: atom_id res chain seq x y z
N MET A 1 -2.12 1.46 -14.22
CA MET A 1 -3.31 0.61 -14.07
C MET A 1 -4.32 1.32 -13.20
N ARG A 2 -5.57 1.32 -13.63
CA ARG A 2 -6.57 2.13 -12.97
C ARG A 2 -6.87 1.68 -11.53
N GLU A 3 -6.94 0.38 -11.33
CA GLU A 3 -7.25 -0.11 -10.00
C GLU A 3 -6.17 0.20 -9.00
N LEU A 4 -4.91 0.13 -9.42
CA LEU A 4 -3.83 0.53 -8.54
C LEU A 4 -3.93 2.01 -8.21
N ASP A 5 -4.22 2.83 -9.21
CA ASP A 5 -4.36 4.25 -8.99
C ASP A 5 -5.46 4.54 -7.98
N VAL A 6 -6.58 3.85 -8.09
CA VAL A 6 -7.70 4.07 -7.18
C VAL A 6 -7.30 3.68 -5.76
N LEU A 7 -6.68 2.53 -5.58
CA LEU A 7 -6.29 2.09 -4.24
C LEU A 7 -5.29 3.05 -3.62
N LEU A 8 -4.28 3.44 -4.37
CA LEU A 8 -3.24 4.31 -3.85
C LEU A 8 -3.77 5.70 -3.57
N SER A 9 -4.60 6.22 -4.45
CA SER A 9 -5.19 7.55 -4.25
C SER A 9 -6.09 7.58 -3.04
N ARG A 10 -6.88 6.52 -2.85
CA ARG A 10 -7.77 6.46 -1.70
C ARG A 10 -6.98 6.48 -0.40
N TYR A 11 -5.91 5.70 -0.35
CA TYR A 11 -5.09 5.70 0.85
C TYR A 11 -4.47 7.08 1.08
N LEU A 12 -3.97 7.68 0.02
CA LEU A 12 -3.33 8.98 0.11
C LEU A 12 -4.29 10.03 0.65
N GLU A 13 -5.52 10.03 0.16
CA GLU A 13 -6.48 11.04 0.54
C GLU A 13 -7.06 10.83 1.93
N SER A 14 -7.20 9.56 2.33
CA SER A 14 -7.93 9.25 3.54
C SER A 14 -7.04 8.95 4.74
N HIS A 15 -5.86 8.38 4.50
CA HIS A 15 -5.07 7.83 5.60
C HIS A 15 -3.64 8.33 5.65
N TYR A 16 -3.12 8.87 4.57
CA TYR A 16 -1.70 9.17 4.50
C TYR A 16 -1.28 10.17 5.57
N GLU A 17 -2.02 11.24 5.71
CA GLU A 17 -1.63 12.29 6.65
C GLU A 17 -1.72 11.84 8.10
N ALA A 18 -2.65 10.93 8.36
CA ALA A 18 -2.80 10.40 9.70
C ALA A 18 -1.81 9.28 9.99
N SER A 19 -1.04 8.85 9.01
CA SER A 19 -0.10 7.76 9.18
C SER A 19 1.14 8.20 9.95
N SER A 20 1.81 7.24 10.57
CA SER A 20 3.08 7.52 11.20
C SER A 20 4.14 7.83 10.17
N GLU A 21 5.25 8.42 10.61
CA GLU A 21 6.36 8.68 9.70
C GLU A 21 6.86 7.40 9.04
N GLN A 22 6.84 6.32 9.81
CA GLN A 22 7.27 5.04 9.30
C GLN A 22 6.37 4.57 8.17
N ASP A 23 5.06 4.72 8.36
CA ASP A 23 4.11 4.34 7.32
C ASP A 23 4.22 5.23 6.09
N LYS A 24 4.46 6.52 6.29
CA LYS A 24 4.65 7.43 5.17
C LYS A 24 5.88 7.05 4.35
N ALA A 25 6.97 6.70 5.05
CA ALA A 25 8.17 6.27 4.35
C ALA A 25 7.93 4.98 3.58
N ALA A 26 7.19 4.05 4.18
CA ALA A 26 6.86 2.80 3.50
C ALA A 26 6.01 3.06 2.26
N PHE A 27 5.09 4.01 2.34
CA PHE A 27 4.26 4.34 1.20
C PHE A 27 5.10 4.90 0.05
N ARG A 28 6.04 5.79 0.37
CA ARG A 28 6.92 6.32 -0.67
C ARG A 28 7.75 5.21 -1.30
N GLN A 29 8.21 4.27 -0.49
CA GLN A 29 8.99 3.15 -1.00
C GLN A 29 8.11 2.26 -1.88
N LEU A 30 6.87 2.06 -1.49
CA LEU A 30 5.94 1.28 -2.30
C LEU A 30 5.76 1.88 -3.69
N LEU A 31 5.73 3.20 -3.77
CA LEU A 31 5.54 3.87 -5.05
C LEU A 31 6.72 3.71 -6.00
N THR A 32 7.86 3.24 -5.51
CA THR A 32 9.01 2.99 -6.38
C THR A 32 8.99 1.61 -7.01
N LEU A 33 8.04 0.77 -6.61
CA LEU A 33 7.96 -0.58 -7.16
C LEU A 33 7.37 -0.57 -8.56
N SER A 34 7.68 -1.63 -9.32
CA SER A 34 7.12 -1.75 -10.66
C SER A 34 5.64 -2.13 -10.59
N ASP A 35 4.94 -1.92 -11.70
CA ASP A 35 3.53 -2.27 -11.76
C ASP A 35 3.28 -3.75 -11.45
N PRO A 36 4.05 -4.69 -12.01
CA PRO A 36 3.82 -6.10 -11.65
C PRO A 36 3.97 -6.38 -10.17
N GLU A 37 4.92 -5.73 -9.51
CA GLU A 37 5.09 -5.92 -8.08
C GLU A 37 3.90 -5.36 -7.30
N LEU A 38 3.44 -4.19 -7.70
CA LEU A 38 2.28 -3.59 -7.04
C LEU A 38 1.05 -4.44 -7.24
N VAL A 39 0.86 -4.98 -8.43
CA VAL A 39 -0.27 -5.86 -8.69
C VAL A 39 -0.19 -7.09 -7.78
N GLY A 40 1.00 -7.66 -7.65
CA GLY A 40 1.16 -8.83 -6.79
C GLY A 40 0.76 -8.56 -5.36
N TYR A 41 1.22 -7.44 -4.83
CA TYR A 41 0.95 -7.13 -3.43
C TYR A 41 -0.47 -6.62 -3.20
N LEU A 42 -0.97 -5.79 -4.07
CA LEU A 42 -2.23 -5.10 -3.81
C LEU A 42 -3.44 -5.81 -4.39
N LEU A 43 -3.27 -6.56 -5.46
CA LEU A 43 -4.40 -7.20 -6.12
C LEU A 43 -4.36 -8.72 -6.03
N ALA A 44 -3.16 -9.31 -6.04
CA ALA A 44 -3.04 -10.76 -6.03
C ALA A 44 -2.85 -11.36 -4.64
N GLY A 45 -2.69 -10.53 -3.63
CA GLY A 45 -2.60 -11.02 -2.27
C GLY A 45 -1.24 -11.49 -1.82
N GLU A 46 -0.18 -11.17 -2.56
CA GLU A 46 1.16 -11.54 -2.16
C GLU A 46 1.62 -10.70 -0.98
N ARG A 47 2.48 -11.29 -0.16
CA ARG A 47 2.98 -10.58 1.00
C ARG A 47 4.41 -10.11 0.77
N PRO A 48 4.69 -8.82 0.91
CA PRO A 48 6.06 -8.31 0.81
C PRO A 48 6.95 -8.86 1.92
N ASP A 49 8.25 -8.90 1.66
CA ASP A 49 9.20 -9.34 2.66
C ASP A 49 9.35 -8.33 3.80
N ASP A 50 9.20 -7.06 3.49
CA ASP A 50 9.36 -6.00 4.47
C ASP A 50 8.09 -5.88 5.31
N ASP A 51 8.23 -5.98 6.64
CA ASP A 51 7.06 -5.95 7.51
C ASP A 51 6.32 -4.62 7.44
N ALA A 52 7.04 -3.51 7.33
CA ALA A 52 6.38 -2.22 7.26
C ALA A 52 5.55 -2.10 5.99
N ILE A 53 6.11 -2.57 4.88
CA ILE A 53 5.39 -2.53 3.62
C ILE A 53 4.24 -3.52 3.64
N ALA A 54 4.43 -4.68 4.26
CA ALA A 54 3.36 -5.66 4.36
C ALA A 54 2.16 -5.09 5.11
N ARG A 55 2.41 -4.40 6.21
CA ARG A 55 1.32 -3.77 6.96
C ARG A 55 0.64 -2.68 6.16
N LEU A 56 1.43 -1.90 5.45
CA LEU A 56 0.88 -0.84 4.62
C LEU A 56 0.00 -1.41 3.53
N VAL A 57 0.48 -2.45 2.87
CA VAL A 57 -0.28 -3.10 1.81
C VAL A 57 -1.62 -3.60 2.35
N ALA A 58 -1.62 -4.20 3.52
CA ALA A 58 -2.86 -4.69 4.12
C ALA A 58 -3.83 -3.54 4.36
N ARG A 59 -3.32 -2.40 4.80
CA ARG A 59 -4.17 -1.23 5.01
C ARG A 59 -4.76 -0.72 3.71
N ILE A 60 -3.92 -0.63 2.69
CA ILE A 60 -4.39 -0.13 1.40
C ILE A 60 -5.46 -1.04 0.84
N ARG A 61 -5.29 -2.34 1.02
CA ARG A 61 -6.28 -3.30 0.53
C ARG A 61 -7.55 -3.31 1.37
N GLY A 62 -7.49 -2.75 2.55
CA GLY A 62 -8.64 -2.76 3.43
C GLY A 62 -8.85 -4.06 4.17
N ASP A 63 -7.81 -4.87 4.28
CA ASP A 63 -7.92 -6.18 4.89
C ASP A 63 -8.03 -6.15 6.41
N ASN A 64 -7.53 -5.10 7.03
CA ASN A 64 -7.45 -5.04 8.46
C ASN A 64 -8.64 -4.35 9.02
N THR A 65 -9.74 -4.86 8.74
CA THR A 65 -10.92 -4.19 9.16
C THR A 65 -11.22 -4.38 10.59
N ASP A 66 -10.77 -4.79 11.15
CA ASP A 66 -11.13 -4.85 12.36
C ASP A 66 -11.07 -4.41 13.04
#